data_e840b62c89737491e398a72a371ca5dc
#
_entry.id   e840b62c89737491e398a72a371ca5dc
#
_cell.length_a   1.000
_cell.length_b   1.000
_cell.length_c   1.000
_cell.angle_alpha   90.00
_cell.angle_beta   90.00
_cell.angle_gamma   90.00
#
_symmetry.space_group_name_H-M   'P 1'
#
loop_
_entity.id
_entity.type
_entity.pdbx_description
1 polymer ?
#
loop_
_entity_poly.entity_id
_entity_poly.type
_entity_poly.pdbx_seq_one_letter_code
_entity_poly.pdbx_strand_id
1 'polypeptide(L)'
;MTSVGGKTTAITLDAGFVKALTSLKLTPGTIGSATLSKAGVLTFPITGGNVTYYDPATKVRPYVQGEIDHSGSGLSLSAGGKKVELKDFVIDPGNNSHVSGDVYLNGKSVVKGANLFRLDGSTLNPVMKDGDAYVLEGTTVYVSTDAAALLNKTFGTDAVTGDLKVGIAKLTVTGK
;
A
#
# COMPACT_ATOMS: atom_id res chain seq x y z
N MET A 1 13.46 -2.33 -16.93
CA MET A 1 13.91 -3.28 -15.88
C MET A 1 12.89 -4.40 -15.84
N THR A 2 13.33 -5.62 -15.93
CA THR A 2 12.44 -6.77 -16.12
C THR A 2 12.22 -7.60 -14.85
N SER A 3 13.00 -7.41 -13.80
CA SER A 3 12.85 -8.13 -12.54
C SER A 3 13.23 -7.24 -11.36
N VAL A 4 12.42 -7.24 -10.32
CA VAL A 4 12.64 -6.47 -9.10
C VAL A 4 13.41 -7.30 -8.09
N GLY A 5 14.54 -6.78 -7.62
CA GLY A 5 15.40 -7.44 -6.64
C GLY A 5 14.99 -7.25 -5.20
N GLY A 6 14.23 -6.24 -4.92
CA GLY A 6 13.78 -5.86 -3.59
C GLY A 6 14.18 -4.45 -3.20
N LYS A 7 14.07 -4.12 -2.05
CA LYS A 7 14.24 -3.12 -1.01
C LYS A 7 12.89 -2.87 -0.32
N THR A 8 12.29 -1.67 -0.41
CA THR A 8 11.14 -1.36 0.43
C THR A 8 10.11 -0.48 -0.25
N THR A 9 8.86 -0.67 0.15
CA THR A 9 7.80 0.32 0.00
C THR A 9 7.54 0.95 1.36
N ALA A 10 7.70 2.26 1.47
CA ALA A 10 7.45 3.03 2.67
C ALA A 10 6.25 3.95 2.46
N ILE A 11 5.32 4.00 3.41
CA ILE A 11 4.15 4.89 3.41
C ILE A 11 4.29 5.85 4.58
N THR A 12 4.50 7.13 4.29
CA THR A 12 4.40 8.18 5.31
C THR A 12 2.92 8.44 5.57
N LEU A 13 2.45 8.07 6.76
CA LEU A 13 1.03 8.17 7.11
C LEU A 13 0.57 9.63 7.15
N ASP A 14 -0.60 9.86 6.57
CA ASP A 14 -1.26 11.16 6.62
C ASP A 14 -1.81 11.44 8.03
N ALA A 15 -1.67 12.67 8.51
CA ALA A 15 -2.18 13.05 9.82
C ALA A 15 -3.70 12.88 9.93
N GLY A 16 -4.44 13.11 8.87
CA GLY A 16 -5.88 12.87 8.79
C GLY A 16 -6.24 11.38 8.94
N PHE A 17 -5.44 10.50 8.36
CA PHE A 17 -5.61 9.06 8.54
C PHE A 17 -5.39 8.63 9.99
N VAL A 18 -4.29 9.05 10.60
CA VAL A 18 -4.00 8.77 12.01
C VAL A 18 -5.10 9.29 12.93
N LYS A 19 -5.60 10.50 12.66
CA LYS A 19 -6.72 11.08 13.39
C LYS A 19 -8.02 10.28 13.23
N ALA A 20 -8.31 9.80 12.01
CA ALA A 20 -9.46 8.95 11.74
C ALA A 20 -9.37 7.62 12.51
N LEU A 21 -8.21 6.95 12.51
CA LEU A 21 -7.99 5.74 13.31
C LEU A 21 -8.25 5.99 14.80
N THR A 22 -7.73 7.09 15.34
CA THR A 22 -7.92 7.47 16.75
C THR A 22 -9.39 7.71 17.06
N SER A 23 -10.10 8.45 16.21
CA SER A 23 -11.53 8.75 16.37
C SER A 23 -12.40 7.48 16.35
N LEU A 24 -12.04 6.52 15.53
CA LEU A 24 -12.71 5.21 15.42
C LEU A 24 -12.22 4.20 16.47
N LYS A 25 -11.26 4.59 17.33
CA LYS A 25 -10.60 3.72 18.32
C LYS A 25 -9.97 2.49 17.69
N LEU A 26 -9.51 2.61 16.44
CA LEU A 26 -8.77 1.57 15.73
C LEU A 26 -7.29 1.64 16.09
N THR A 27 -6.75 0.52 16.53
CA THR A 27 -5.32 0.38 16.82
C THR A 27 -4.62 -0.24 15.63
N PRO A 28 -3.70 0.49 14.96
CA PRO A 28 -2.89 -0.07 13.89
C PRO A 28 -1.80 -0.98 14.43
N GLY A 29 -1.46 -2.02 13.67
CA GLY A 29 -0.36 -2.94 13.95
C GLY A 29 0.32 -3.39 12.67
N THR A 30 1.49 -3.98 12.81
CA THR A 30 2.26 -4.56 11.70
C THR A 30 2.25 -6.07 11.76
N ILE A 31 2.41 -6.72 10.61
CA ILE A 31 2.42 -8.17 10.46
C ILE A 31 3.70 -8.59 9.74
N GLY A 32 4.31 -9.67 10.23
CA GLY A 32 5.52 -10.23 9.63
C GLY A 32 6.68 -9.24 9.61
N SER A 33 7.28 -9.05 8.45
CA SER A 33 8.44 -8.17 8.25
C SER A 33 8.11 -6.69 8.08
N ALA A 34 6.83 -6.30 8.14
CA ALA A 34 6.45 -4.89 8.12
C ALA A 34 6.85 -4.17 9.41
N THR A 35 7.17 -2.89 9.30
CA THR A 35 7.53 -2.05 10.45
C THR A 35 6.77 -0.74 10.45
N LEU A 36 6.51 -0.19 11.64
CA LEU A 36 5.96 1.15 11.84
C LEU A 36 6.89 1.95 12.72
N SER A 37 7.44 3.01 12.18
CA SER A 37 8.33 3.90 12.92
C SER A 37 7.55 4.88 13.82
N LYS A 38 8.23 5.45 14.83
CA LYS A 38 7.66 6.52 15.67
C LYS A 38 7.30 7.78 14.88
N ALA A 39 7.94 7.98 13.73
CA ALA A 39 7.63 9.08 12.82
C ALA A 39 6.40 8.84 11.93
N GLY A 40 5.71 7.70 12.10
CA GLY A 40 4.51 7.38 11.33
C GLY A 40 4.82 6.87 9.92
N VAL A 41 5.93 6.18 9.72
CA VAL A 41 6.27 5.54 8.44
C VAL A 41 6.07 4.04 8.55
N LEU A 42 5.12 3.52 7.77
CA LEU A 42 4.93 2.08 7.53
C LEU A 42 5.88 1.62 6.43
N THR A 43 6.62 0.56 6.68
CA THR A 43 7.58 0.02 5.70
C THR A 43 7.32 -1.46 5.48
N PHE A 44 7.27 -1.85 4.21
CA PHE A 44 7.04 -3.22 3.75
C PHE A 44 8.22 -3.64 2.85
N PRO A 45 8.93 -4.73 3.17
CA PRO A 45 9.96 -5.25 2.29
C PRO A 45 9.38 -5.71 0.95
N ILE A 46 10.05 -5.37 -0.14
CA ILE A 46 9.73 -5.88 -1.47
C ILE A 46 10.36 -7.27 -1.60
N THR A 47 9.55 -8.26 -1.95
CA THR A 47 9.98 -9.66 -2.05
C THR A 47 10.16 -10.15 -3.47
N GLY A 48 9.58 -9.44 -4.44
CA GLY A 48 9.64 -9.81 -5.84
C GLY A 48 8.88 -8.87 -6.74
N GLY A 49 8.57 -9.37 -7.94
CA GLY A 49 7.81 -8.64 -8.93
C GLY A 49 8.61 -8.30 -10.18
N ASN A 50 7.98 -7.54 -11.06
CA ASN A 50 8.61 -6.99 -12.25
C ASN A 50 8.09 -5.57 -12.48
N VAL A 51 8.97 -4.64 -12.83
CA VAL A 51 8.59 -3.26 -13.11
C VAL A 51 9.29 -2.80 -14.38
N THR A 52 8.50 -2.27 -15.30
CA THR A 52 8.98 -1.56 -16.48
C THR A 52 8.64 -0.08 -16.35
N TYR A 53 9.65 0.76 -16.43
CA TYR A 53 9.51 2.20 -16.49
C TYR A 53 9.78 2.66 -17.93
N TYR A 54 8.82 3.34 -18.51
CA TYR A 54 8.91 3.99 -19.81
C TYR A 54 9.21 5.47 -19.63
N ASP A 55 10.10 6.00 -20.46
CA ASP A 55 10.38 7.44 -20.45
C ASP A 55 9.07 8.21 -20.68
N PRO A 56 8.72 9.19 -19.80
CA PRO A 56 7.52 10.01 -19.95
C PRO A 56 7.43 10.76 -21.30
N ALA A 57 8.56 10.99 -21.97
CA ALA A 57 8.61 11.59 -23.31
C ALA A 57 8.07 10.63 -24.39
N THR A 58 7.98 9.32 -24.11
CA THR A 58 7.33 8.35 -24.98
C THR A 58 5.82 8.46 -24.89
N LYS A 59 5.12 7.89 -25.89
CA LYS A 59 3.64 7.85 -25.87
C LYS A 59 3.08 6.66 -25.09
N VAL A 60 3.93 5.85 -24.44
CA VAL A 60 3.50 4.69 -23.65
C VAL A 60 2.81 5.17 -22.38
N ARG A 61 1.61 4.65 -22.13
CA ARG A 61 0.84 4.96 -20.91
C ARG A 61 0.17 3.69 -20.38
N PRO A 62 0.16 3.48 -19.05
CA PRO A 62 0.95 4.19 -18.04
C PRO A 62 2.45 3.95 -18.25
N TYR A 63 3.29 4.90 -17.87
CA TYR A 63 4.75 4.76 -18.04
C TYR A 63 5.44 3.95 -16.94
N VAL A 64 4.71 3.53 -15.90
CA VAL A 64 5.14 2.49 -14.95
C VAL A 64 4.17 1.33 -15.06
N GLN A 65 4.66 0.14 -15.31
CA GLN A 65 3.86 -1.07 -15.51
C GLN A 65 4.51 -2.26 -14.79
N GLY A 66 3.71 -3.28 -14.46
CA GLY A 66 4.17 -4.51 -13.82
C GLY A 66 3.51 -4.74 -12.47
N GLU A 67 4.19 -5.44 -11.59
CA GLU A 67 3.73 -5.72 -10.23
C GLU A 67 4.90 -5.73 -9.25
N ILE A 68 4.62 -5.40 -7.99
CA ILE A 68 5.60 -5.38 -6.91
C ILE A 68 5.03 -6.13 -5.71
N ASP A 69 5.69 -7.22 -5.33
CA ASP A 69 5.22 -8.16 -4.31
C ASP A 69 5.80 -7.84 -2.93
N HIS A 70 4.98 -8.04 -1.89
CA HIS A 70 5.34 -7.84 -0.48
C HIS A 70 4.91 -9.04 0.35
N SER A 71 5.28 -10.24 -0.06
CA SER A 71 4.93 -11.48 0.63
C SER A 71 5.49 -11.52 2.05
N GLY A 72 4.73 -12.05 3.00
CA GLY A 72 5.13 -12.21 4.40
C GLY A 72 5.09 -10.91 5.21
N SER A 73 4.45 -9.87 4.73
CA SER A 73 4.24 -8.63 5.46
C SER A 73 2.81 -8.10 5.32
N GLY A 74 2.42 -7.22 6.21
CA GLY A 74 1.08 -6.65 6.19
C GLY A 74 0.84 -5.67 7.33
N LEU A 75 -0.42 -5.28 7.45
CA LEU A 75 -0.88 -4.41 8.53
C LEU A 75 -2.16 -4.96 9.17
N SER A 76 -2.44 -4.55 10.38
CA SER A 76 -3.67 -4.89 11.09
C SER A 76 -4.34 -3.67 11.68
N LEU A 77 -5.67 -3.77 11.82
CA LEU A 77 -6.49 -2.80 12.54
C LEU A 77 -7.34 -3.57 13.56
N SER A 78 -7.34 -3.11 14.80
CA SER A 78 -8.04 -3.79 15.90
C SER A 78 -8.92 -2.80 16.66
N ALA A 79 -10.14 -3.23 16.97
CA ALA A 79 -11.06 -2.53 17.88
C ALA A 79 -12.14 -3.49 18.37
N GLY A 80 -12.58 -3.33 19.64
CA GLY A 80 -13.73 -4.06 20.18
C GLY A 80 -13.65 -5.57 20.07
N GLY A 81 -12.48 -6.17 20.23
CA GLY A 81 -12.26 -7.61 20.11
C GLY A 81 -12.24 -8.15 18.67
N LYS A 82 -12.28 -7.25 17.67
CA LYS A 82 -12.14 -7.59 16.25
C LYS A 82 -10.78 -7.15 15.74
N LYS A 83 -10.16 -8.00 14.91
CA LYS A 83 -8.88 -7.71 14.26
C LYS A 83 -8.99 -8.03 12.78
N VAL A 84 -8.82 -7.01 11.96
CA VAL A 84 -8.65 -7.14 10.50
C VAL A 84 -7.17 -7.17 10.19
N GLU A 85 -6.72 -8.15 9.43
CA GLU A 85 -5.37 -8.24 8.92
C GLU A 85 -5.38 -8.16 7.39
N LEU A 86 -4.52 -7.33 6.84
CA LEU A 86 -4.29 -7.15 5.42
C LEU A 86 -2.86 -7.59 5.13
N LYS A 87 -2.68 -8.61 4.31
CA LYS A 87 -1.39 -9.29 4.10
C LYS A 87 -1.05 -9.46 2.64
N ASP A 88 0.24 -9.73 2.41
CA ASP A 88 0.77 -10.14 1.10
C ASP A 88 0.36 -9.17 -0.01
N PHE A 89 0.72 -7.91 0.17
CA PHE A 89 0.36 -6.84 -0.76
C PHE A 89 1.05 -7.02 -2.11
N VAL A 90 0.28 -6.77 -3.15
CA VAL A 90 0.77 -6.65 -4.53
C VAL A 90 0.39 -5.27 -5.05
N ILE A 91 1.38 -4.49 -5.45
CA ILE A 91 1.18 -3.18 -6.08
C ILE A 91 1.12 -3.38 -7.58
N ASP A 92 0.03 -2.95 -8.20
CA ASP A 92 -0.10 -2.78 -9.65
C ASP A 92 -0.03 -1.28 -9.98
N PRO A 93 1.08 -0.79 -10.57
CA PRO A 93 1.23 0.61 -10.94
C PRO A 93 0.60 0.95 -12.30
N GLY A 94 -0.05 -0.02 -12.94
CA GLY A 94 -0.65 0.11 -14.27
C GLY A 94 -1.90 0.99 -14.33
N ASN A 95 -2.73 0.74 -15.34
CA ASN A 95 -4.06 1.37 -15.43
C ASN A 95 -4.90 0.99 -14.20
N ASN A 96 -5.60 1.96 -13.61
CA ASN A 96 -6.30 1.79 -12.34
C ASN A 96 -5.35 1.32 -11.21
N SER A 97 -4.23 2.01 -11.09
CA SER A 97 -3.18 1.71 -10.09
C SER A 97 -3.76 1.42 -8.71
N HIS A 98 -3.43 0.28 -8.17
CA HIS A 98 -3.99 -0.19 -6.90
C HIS A 98 -3.03 -1.10 -6.14
N VAL A 99 -3.38 -1.37 -4.90
CA VAL A 99 -2.75 -2.41 -4.06
C VAL A 99 -3.81 -3.45 -3.74
N SER A 100 -3.55 -4.69 -4.11
CA SER A 100 -4.33 -5.83 -3.68
C SER A 100 -3.66 -6.57 -2.52
N GLY A 101 -4.41 -7.40 -1.82
CA GLY A 101 -3.88 -8.23 -0.75
C GLY A 101 -4.94 -9.15 -0.16
N ASP A 102 -4.51 -10.01 0.74
CA ASP A 102 -5.36 -10.98 1.43
C ASP A 102 -5.93 -10.40 2.71
N VAL A 103 -7.20 -10.63 2.97
CA VAL A 103 -7.93 -10.13 4.13
C VAL A 103 -8.28 -11.27 5.07
N TYR A 104 -7.95 -11.07 6.35
CA TYR A 104 -8.29 -11.97 7.44
C TYR A 104 -9.08 -11.22 8.50
N LEU A 105 -10.09 -11.88 9.07
CA LEU A 105 -10.85 -11.38 10.22
C LEU A 105 -10.69 -12.37 11.38
N ASN A 106 -10.12 -11.91 12.48
CA ASN A 106 -9.83 -12.73 13.66
C ASN A 106 -9.08 -14.03 13.31
N GLY A 107 -8.09 -13.93 12.41
CA GLY A 107 -7.26 -15.06 11.96
C GLY A 107 -7.88 -15.94 10.87
N LYS A 108 -9.13 -15.69 10.47
CA LYS A 108 -9.81 -16.43 9.39
C LYS A 108 -9.73 -15.69 8.07
N SER A 109 -9.35 -16.38 7.01
CA SER A 109 -9.36 -15.83 5.65
C SER A 109 -10.77 -15.43 5.22
N VAL A 110 -10.94 -14.19 4.78
CA VAL A 110 -12.22 -13.64 4.31
C VAL A 110 -12.20 -13.46 2.80
N VAL A 111 -11.15 -12.83 2.27
CA VAL A 111 -10.96 -12.55 0.83
C VAL A 111 -9.50 -12.73 0.49
N LYS A 112 -9.23 -13.31 -0.68
CA LYS A 112 -7.91 -13.39 -1.31
C LYS A 112 -7.83 -12.38 -2.45
N GLY A 113 -6.71 -11.63 -2.53
CA GLY A 113 -6.46 -10.69 -3.62
C GLY A 113 -7.47 -9.55 -3.72
N ALA A 114 -8.00 -9.08 -2.58
CA ALA A 114 -8.94 -7.96 -2.56
C ALA A 114 -8.25 -6.66 -2.97
N ASN A 115 -8.98 -5.79 -3.70
CA ASN A 115 -8.51 -4.41 -3.94
C ASN A 115 -8.62 -3.61 -2.62
N LEU A 116 -7.48 -3.24 -2.06
CA LEU A 116 -7.40 -2.64 -0.72
C LEU A 116 -7.13 -1.13 -0.76
N PHE A 117 -6.27 -0.68 -1.67
CA PHE A 117 -5.90 0.72 -1.77
C PHE A 117 -5.89 1.18 -3.22
N ARG A 118 -6.35 2.40 -3.44
CA ARG A 118 -6.24 3.11 -4.70
C ARG A 118 -4.98 3.96 -4.69
N LEU A 119 -4.25 3.95 -5.79
CA LEU A 119 -3.03 4.72 -5.97
C LEU A 119 -3.26 5.87 -6.94
N ASP A 120 -2.94 7.08 -6.53
CA ASP A 120 -2.95 8.25 -7.40
C ASP A 120 -1.52 8.60 -7.80
N GLY A 121 -1.16 8.20 -9.01
CA GLY A 121 0.14 8.46 -9.60
C GLY A 121 0.31 9.87 -10.17
N SER A 122 -0.73 10.71 -10.17
CA SER A 122 -0.63 12.10 -10.66
C SER A 122 0.31 12.94 -9.79
N THR A 123 0.53 12.51 -8.56
CA THR A 123 1.44 13.16 -7.59
C THR A 123 2.84 12.54 -7.57
N LEU A 124 3.10 11.54 -8.42
CA LEU A 124 4.40 10.87 -8.51
C LEU A 124 5.48 11.84 -9.03
N ASN A 125 6.55 11.96 -8.28
CA ASN A 125 7.74 12.72 -8.69
C ASN A 125 8.51 11.99 -9.81
N PRO A 126 9.35 12.69 -10.58
CA PRO A 126 10.25 12.04 -11.51
C PRO A 126 11.10 10.97 -10.81
N VAL A 127 11.27 9.83 -11.49
CA VAL A 127 12.08 8.72 -10.95
C VAL A 127 13.51 9.19 -10.70
N MET A 128 14.01 8.92 -9.50
CA MET A 128 15.39 9.21 -9.12
C MET A 128 16.20 7.91 -9.09
N LYS A 129 17.50 8.04 -9.33
CA LYS A 129 18.44 6.94 -9.17
C LYS A 129 19.28 7.21 -7.92
N ASP A 130 19.37 6.19 -7.04
CA ASP A 130 20.17 6.23 -5.81
C ASP A 130 21.06 4.98 -5.79
N GLY A 131 22.31 5.13 -6.22
CA GLY A 131 23.22 4.02 -6.47
C GLY A 131 22.64 3.04 -7.50
N ASP A 132 22.47 1.79 -7.11
CA ASP A 132 21.85 0.73 -7.93
C ASP A 132 20.32 0.67 -7.78
N ALA A 133 19.74 1.53 -6.97
CA ALA A 133 18.31 1.58 -6.75
C ALA A 133 17.63 2.67 -7.57
N TYR A 134 16.34 2.43 -7.87
CA TYR A 134 15.42 3.43 -8.39
C TYR A 134 14.43 3.81 -7.30
N VAL A 135 14.19 5.11 -7.16
CA VAL A 135 13.26 5.68 -6.17
C VAL A 135 12.06 6.28 -6.88
N LEU A 136 10.87 5.77 -6.56
CA LEU A 136 9.59 6.30 -6.98
C LEU A 136 8.89 6.87 -5.74
N GLU A 137 8.72 8.18 -5.67
CA GLU A 137 8.20 8.87 -4.49
C GLU A 137 7.10 9.85 -4.89
N GLY A 138 6.06 9.95 -4.07
CA GLY A 138 5.01 10.95 -4.22
C GLY A 138 3.64 10.41 -4.57
N THR A 139 3.49 9.12 -4.90
CA THR A 139 2.17 8.51 -5.14
C THR A 139 1.32 8.62 -3.90
N THR A 140 0.12 9.17 -4.04
CA THR A 140 -0.86 9.26 -2.95
C THR A 140 -1.64 7.95 -2.84
N VAL A 141 -1.73 7.43 -1.61
CA VAL A 141 -2.44 6.19 -1.29
C VAL A 141 -3.76 6.51 -0.60
N TYR A 142 -4.85 5.98 -1.13
CA TYR A 142 -6.20 6.08 -0.58
C TYR A 142 -6.76 4.70 -0.23
N VAL A 143 -7.63 4.63 0.76
CA VAL A 143 -8.44 3.42 0.99
C VAL A 143 -9.30 3.16 -0.25
N SER A 144 -9.41 1.92 -0.70
CA SER A 144 -10.33 1.58 -1.78
C SER A 144 -11.79 1.60 -1.30
N THR A 145 -12.73 1.72 -2.23
CA THR A 145 -14.16 1.66 -1.91
C THR A 145 -14.53 0.32 -1.28
N ASP A 146 -13.95 -0.77 -1.79
CA ASP A 146 -14.20 -2.13 -1.27
C ASP A 146 -13.64 -2.32 0.14
N ALA A 147 -12.41 -1.84 0.39
CA ALA A 147 -11.81 -1.89 1.71
C ALA A 147 -12.57 -1.00 2.71
N ALA A 148 -13.03 0.16 2.29
CA ALA A 148 -13.86 1.04 3.12
C ALA A 148 -15.16 0.33 3.55
N ALA A 149 -15.86 -0.30 2.62
CA ALA A 149 -17.07 -1.06 2.91
C ALA A 149 -16.81 -2.22 3.89
N LEU A 150 -15.72 -2.96 3.70
CA LEU A 150 -15.33 -4.05 4.58
C LEU A 150 -15.00 -3.58 6.00
N LEU A 151 -14.24 -2.50 6.13
CA LEU A 151 -13.89 -1.92 7.44
C LEU A 151 -15.14 -1.38 8.14
N ASN A 152 -16.01 -0.67 7.42
CA ASN A 152 -17.26 -0.14 7.96
C ASN A 152 -18.17 -1.27 8.47
N LYS A 153 -18.32 -2.33 7.70
CA LYS A 153 -19.11 -3.51 8.10
C LYS A 153 -18.51 -4.20 9.33
N THR A 154 -17.19 -4.34 9.35
CA THR A 154 -16.49 -5.06 10.42
C THR A 154 -16.56 -4.30 11.75
N PHE A 155 -16.33 -3.00 11.73
CA PHE A 155 -16.25 -2.17 12.93
C PHE A 155 -17.53 -1.42 13.27
N GLY A 156 -18.60 -1.60 12.47
CA GLY A 156 -19.91 -0.99 12.74
C GLY A 156 -19.89 0.54 12.60
N THR A 157 -19.22 1.06 11.59
CA THR A 157 -19.14 2.50 11.29
C THR A 157 -19.48 2.75 9.81
N ASP A 158 -19.68 4.00 9.44
CA ASP A 158 -19.82 4.51 8.07
C ASP A 158 -18.77 5.59 7.74
N ALA A 159 -17.82 5.81 8.66
CA ALA A 159 -16.87 6.90 8.57
C ALA A 159 -15.70 6.66 7.63
N VAL A 160 -15.44 5.40 7.21
CA VAL A 160 -14.37 5.09 6.26
C VAL A 160 -14.89 5.22 4.83
N THR A 161 -14.22 6.01 4.02
CA THR A 161 -14.59 6.23 2.60
C THR A 161 -13.41 5.95 1.67
N GLY A 162 -13.69 5.76 0.38
CA GLY A 162 -12.67 5.64 -0.66
C GLY A 162 -11.84 6.91 -0.91
N ASP A 163 -12.18 8.00 -0.24
CA ASP A 163 -11.41 9.27 -0.29
C ASP A 163 -10.51 9.45 0.92
N LEU A 164 -10.50 8.49 1.86
CA LEU A 164 -9.62 8.55 3.00
C LEU A 164 -8.18 8.33 2.57
N LYS A 165 -7.40 9.40 2.62
CA LYS A 165 -5.96 9.39 2.31
C LYS A 165 -5.20 8.66 3.41
N VAL A 166 -4.49 7.60 3.04
CA VAL A 166 -3.63 6.84 3.96
C VAL A 166 -2.28 7.52 4.13
N GLY A 167 -1.69 7.98 3.03
CA GLY A 167 -0.38 8.63 3.06
C GLY A 167 0.26 8.75 1.69
N ILE A 168 1.56 9.00 1.70
CA ILE A 168 2.40 9.14 0.51
C ILE A 168 3.37 7.97 0.45
N ALA A 169 3.43 7.32 -0.71
CA ALA A 169 4.30 6.18 -0.96
C ALA A 169 5.68 6.60 -1.49
N LYS A 170 6.69 5.89 -1.01
CA LYS A 170 8.05 5.89 -1.53
C LYS A 170 8.50 4.46 -1.73
N LEU A 171 8.74 4.10 -2.98
CA LEU A 171 9.26 2.80 -3.37
C LEU A 171 10.75 2.94 -3.68
N THR A 172 11.55 2.07 -3.08
CA THR A 172 12.97 1.93 -3.41
C THR A 172 13.15 0.53 -3.96
N VAL A 173 13.46 0.42 -5.24
CA VAL A 173 13.56 -0.85 -5.96
C VAL A 173 14.95 -1.04 -6.55
N THR A 174 15.46 -2.27 -6.47
CA THR A 174 16.67 -2.69 -7.19
C THR A 174 16.29 -3.64 -8.33
N GLY A 175 17.07 -3.64 -9.41
CA GLY A 175 17.02 -4.69 -10.41
C GLY A 175 17.73 -5.96 -9.92
N LYS A 176 17.30 -7.11 -10.44
CA LYS A 176 18.07 -8.35 -10.40
C LYS A 176 18.95 -8.43 -11.63
#